data_44b087e247e16af3939ab2c0f02fe53a
#
_entry.id   44b087e247e16af3939ab2c0f02fe53a
#
_cell.length_a   1.000
_cell.length_b   1.000
_cell.length_c   1.000
_cell.angle_alpha   90.00
_cell.angle_beta   90.00
_cell.angle_gamma   90.00
#
_symmetry.space_group_name_H-M   'P 1'
#
loop_
_entity.id
_entity.type
_entity.pdbx_description
1 polymer ?
#
loop_
_entity_poly.entity_id
_entity_poly.type
_entity_poly.pdbx_seq_one_letter_code
_entity_poly.pdbx_strand_id
1 'polypeptide(L)'
;QWQFFNVDQNDWENIAEGGSYSGTQTSKLVLSNVSITMDGRYRVLLNDEEYLCETGTDPNVNLSVNLAPENPIVQQIQTFCQSDTPTISNLTASNIGNNTLYWYESVDATDPLDPNTELEHNKFYYGEFVDEEGCVSAGRTESKAFVSNPVLSASNDIICVDDTSTLTIENVAKTAADFAADNDLIFITNNGSPVTYPTQYGDTYFLIQSGTGQTNNTPIGWDAAKNLTDSYNTGDSYSSSRMYIILNADMEKAVYDVLESMNLTGNDDIYFWLGLYQDENDPEYAEPGNASQNWGGWKWVNGTKLKDGYINFYGMNNDNPIEPNDCCSNNIDGQENYGQFEFGNNGIEWNDIPVDDVGGNSWPLFEYT
;
A
#
# COMPACT_ATOMS: atom_id res chain seq x y z
N GLN A 1 -11.74 10.68 42.35
CA GLN A 1 -10.68 10.95 41.37
C GLN A 1 -10.08 9.63 40.86
N TRP A 2 -10.05 9.42 39.55
CA TRP A 2 -9.33 8.29 38.95
C TRP A 2 -7.84 8.57 38.93
N GLN A 3 -7.04 7.50 39.15
CA GLN A 3 -5.59 7.56 39.18
C GLN A 3 -5.01 6.41 38.33
N PHE A 4 -3.87 6.67 37.72
CA PHE A 4 -3.03 5.72 37.00
C PHE A 4 -1.73 5.48 37.76
N PHE A 5 -1.22 4.27 37.78
CA PHE A 5 0.02 3.95 38.47
C PHE A 5 1.23 4.23 37.55
N ASN A 6 2.00 5.22 37.90
CA ASN A 6 3.27 5.52 37.22
C ASN A 6 4.35 4.56 37.73
N VAL A 7 4.81 3.67 36.86
CA VAL A 7 5.82 2.65 37.20
C VAL A 7 7.18 3.27 37.48
N ASP A 8 7.56 4.32 36.75
CA ASP A 8 8.85 4.97 36.89
C ASP A 8 8.99 5.71 38.21
N GLN A 9 7.93 6.32 38.68
CA GLN A 9 7.87 7.01 39.96
C GLN A 9 7.47 6.09 41.12
N ASN A 10 6.96 4.91 40.81
CA ASN A 10 6.38 3.96 41.75
C ASN A 10 5.28 4.56 42.60
N ASP A 11 4.43 5.40 42.01
CA ASP A 11 3.37 6.13 42.68
C ASP A 11 2.11 6.28 41.80
N TRP A 12 1.00 6.68 42.44
CA TRP A 12 -0.28 6.89 41.77
C TRP A 12 -0.44 8.38 41.39
N GLU A 13 -0.73 8.62 40.13
CA GLU A 13 -0.96 9.94 39.57
C GLU A 13 -2.42 10.17 39.23
N ASN A 14 -2.92 11.40 39.52
CA ASN A 14 -4.26 11.77 39.11
C ASN A 14 -4.39 11.90 37.62
N ILE A 15 -5.38 11.21 37.04
CA ILE A 15 -5.71 11.36 35.63
C ILE A 15 -6.43 12.69 35.41
N ALA A 16 -5.90 13.49 34.48
CA ALA A 16 -6.53 14.76 34.09
C ALA A 16 -7.70 14.51 33.14
N GLU A 17 -8.74 15.32 33.25
CA GLU A 17 -9.87 15.34 32.33
C GLU A 17 -9.44 15.91 30.99
N GLY A 18 -9.85 15.25 29.87
CA GLY A 18 -9.53 15.67 28.52
C GLY A 18 -8.59 14.73 27.80
N GLY A 19 -8.28 15.00 26.53
CA GLY A 19 -7.54 14.09 25.66
C GLY A 19 -8.26 12.76 25.51
N SER A 20 -7.57 11.66 25.81
CA SER A 20 -8.14 10.31 25.74
C SER A 20 -8.94 9.88 26.97
N TYR A 21 -9.05 10.71 28.00
CA TYR A 21 -9.73 10.39 29.26
C TYR A 21 -10.93 11.29 29.49
N SER A 22 -12.07 10.69 29.89
CA SER A 22 -13.24 11.44 30.33
C SER A 22 -13.91 10.76 31.52
N GLY A 23 -14.55 11.57 32.36
CA GLY A 23 -15.19 11.11 33.58
C GLY A 23 -14.21 10.87 34.75
N THR A 24 -13.07 11.54 34.76
CA THR A 24 -11.97 11.32 35.73
C THR A 24 -12.34 11.58 37.18
N GLN A 25 -13.43 12.31 37.42
CA GLN A 25 -13.97 12.58 38.74
C GLN A 25 -15.38 11.99 38.97
N THR A 26 -15.76 11.04 38.11
CA THR A 26 -17.05 10.35 38.20
C THR A 26 -16.87 8.89 38.56
N SER A 27 -17.98 8.18 38.75
CA SER A 27 -17.97 6.73 38.97
C SER A 27 -17.55 5.91 37.75
N LYS A 28 -17.39 6.55 36.57
CA LYS A 28 -17.04 5.87 35.30
C LYS A 28 -15.94 6.65 34.61
N LEU A 29 -14.78 6.02 34.44
CA LEU A 29 -13.72 6.50 33.56
C LEU A 29 -13.94 5.91 32.17
N VAL A 30 -13.88 6.74 31.13
CA VAL A 30 -13.90 6.32 29.73
C VAL A 30 -12.55 6.67 29.11
N LEU A 31 -11.94 5.67 28.48
CA LEU A 31 -10.73 5.79 27.68
C LEU A 31 -11.14 5.74 26.22
N SER A 32 -10.67 6.68 25.42
CA SER A 32 -10.87 6.75 23.97
C SER A 32 -9.50 6.86 23.28
N ASN A 33 -9.40 6.41 22.02
CA ASN A 33 -8.13 6.36 21.29
C ASN A 33 -7.03 5.72 22.14
N VAL A 34 -7.31 4.50 22.62
CA VAL A 34 -6.45 3.78 23.55
C VAL A 34 -5.10 3.48 22.89
N SER A 35 -4.01 3.77 23.60
CA SER A 35 -2.63 3.48 23.16
C SER A 35 -1.92 2.60 24.18
N ILE A 36 -0.81 2.01 23.79
CA ILE A 36 0.02 1.14 24.65
C ILE A 36 0.48 1.86 25.93
N THR A 37 0.58 3.17 25.92
CA THR A 37 0.94 3.96 27.12
C THR A 37 -0.15 3.99 28.21
N MET A 38 -1.36 3.49 27.86
CA MET A 38 -2.48 3.36 28.78
C MET A 38 -2.56 1.96 29.42
N ASP A 39 -1.67 1.05 29.01
CA ASP A 39 -1.52 -0.24 29.68
C ASP A 39 -1.08 -0.04 31.13
N GLY A 40 -1.76 -0.68 32.08
CA GLY A 40 -1.36 -0.59 33.46
C GLY A 40 -2.50 -0.60 34.46
N ARG A 41 -2.18 -0.14 35.65
CA ARG A 41 -3.10 -0.21 36.81
C ARG A 41 -3.84 1.11 37.02
N TYR A 42 -5.13 0.97 37.24
CA TYR A 42 -6.04 2.08 37.54
C TYR A 42 -6.70 1.89 38.89
N ARG A 43 -6.93 2.96 39.62
CA ARG A 43 -7.73 2.96 40.83
C ARG A 43 -8.58 4.22 40.92
N VAL A 44 -9.55 4.20 41.84
CA VAL A 44 -10.30 5.37 42.25
C VAL A 44 -9.83 5.79 43.63
N LEU A 45 -9.49 7.08 43.79
CA LEU A 45 -9.31 7.71 45.06
C LEU A 45 -10.67 8.30 45.47
N LEU A 46 -11.27 7.79 46.54
CA LEU A 46 -12.51 8.28 47.12
C LEU A 46 -12.14 9.30 48.18
N ASN A 47 -12.62 10.53 48.05
CA ASN A 47 -12.48 11.57 49.04
C ASN A 47 -13.86 11.74 49.73
N ASP A 48 -13.94 11.39 50.97
CA ASP A 48 -15.11 11.59 51.80
C ASP A 48 -14.82 12.72 52.78
N GLU A 49 -15.39 13.90 52.51
CA GLU A 49 -15.20 15.09 53.33
C GLU A 49 -15.75 14.92 54.77
N GLU A 50 -16.68 13.99 54.98
CA GLU A 50 -17.29 13.75 56.28
C GLU A 50 -16.42 12.89 57.20
N TYR A 51 -15.56 12.01 56.62
CA TYR A 51 -14.75 11.06 57.39
C TYR A 51 -13.23 11.28 57.33
N LEU A 52 -12.75 12.29 56.59
CA LEU A 52 -11.32 12.60 56.41
C LEU A 52 -10.43 11.43 56.04
N CYS A 53 -10.99 10.45 55.32
CA CYS A 53 -10.27 9.27 54.86
C CYS A 53 -10.14 9.30 53.34
N GLU A 54 -8.90 9.42 52.85
CA GLU A 54 -8.58 9.13 51.48
C GLU A 54 -8.31 7.62 51.36
N THR A 55 -9.16 6.89 50.66
CA THR A 55 -8.95 5.46 50.44
C THR A 55 -8.88 5.18 48.93
N GLY A 56 -7.76 4.64 48.49
CA GLY A 56 -7.69 4.06 47.18
C GLY A 56 -8.45 2.72 47.09
N THR A 57 -9.01 2.40 45.97
CA THR A 57 -9.62 1.10 45.76
C THR A 57 -8.58 -0.03 45.81
N ASP A 58 -8.89 -1.07 46.58
CA ASP A 58 -8.14 -2.31 46.59
C ASP A 58 -9.14 -3.46 46.49
N PRO A 59 -9.08 -4.30 45.41
CA PRO A 59 -8.04 -4.34 44.40
C PRO A 59 -8.15 -3.22 43.33
N ASN A 60 -7.02 -2.82 42.78
CA ASN A 60 -6.97 -1.99 41.59
C ASN A 60 -7.36 -2.79 40.35
N VAL A 61 -7.75 -2.08 39.28
CA VAL A 61 -8.05 -2.69 37.97
C VAL A 61 -6.80 -2.61 37.11
N ASN A 62 -6.44 -3.73 36.49
CA ASN A 62 -5.40 -3.75 35.47
C ASN A 62 -6.06 -3.72 34.08
N LEU A 63 -5.69 -2.71 33.29
CA LEU A 63 -5.99 -2.64 31.85
C LEU A 63 -4.79 -3.17 31.10
N SER A 64 -5.01 -4.18 30.26
CA SER A 64 -4.01 -4.64 29.30
C SER A 64 -4.33 -4.07 27.93
N VAL A 65 -3.37 -3.42 27.32
CA VAL A 65 -3.48 -2.87 25.97
C VAL A 65 -2.51 -3.61 25.07
N ASN A 66 -3.04 -4.38 24.12
CA ASN A 66 -2.25 -5.14 23.17
C ASN A 66 -2.04 -4.31 21.89
N LEU A 67 -0.87 -4.46 21.27
CA LEU A 67 -0.63 -3.92 19.95
C LEU A 67 -1.38 -4.76 18.93
N ALA A 68 -2.06 -4.10 18.00
CA ALA A 68 -2.63 -4.80 16.86
C ALA A 68 -1.53 -5.52 16.06
N PRO A 69 -1.82 -6.70 15.48
CA PRO A 69 -0.86 -7.37 14.62
C PRO A 69 -0.52 -6.54 13.39
N GLU A 70 0.66 -6.75 12.84
CA GLU A 70 1.04 -6.17 11.55
C GLU A 70 0.11 -6.72 10.46
N ASN A 71 -0.01 -5.96 9.35
CA ASN A 71 -0.80 -6.42 8.21
C ASN A 71 -0.22 -7.73 7.64
N PRO A 72 -1.07 -8.62 7.10
CA PRO A 72 -0.60 -9.82 6.44
C PRO A 72 0.36 -9.52 5.30
N ILE A 73 1.46 -10.27 5.26
CA ILE A 73 2.41 -10.27 4.15
C ILE A 73 2.01 -11.40 3.21
N VAL A 74 1.41 -11.07 2.08
CA VAL A 74 0.92 -12.04 1.11
C VAL A 74 1.62 -11.89 -0.24
N GLN A 75 1.73 -12.96 -1.00
CA GLN A 75 2.08 -12.85 -2.41
C GLN A 75 0.94 -12.15 -3.14
N GLN A 76 1.29 -11.20 -4.00
CA GLN A 76 0.30 -10.46 -4.78
C GLN A 76 -0.53 -11.40 -5.67
N ILE A 77 0.09 -12.46 -6.19
CA ILE A 77 -0.59 -13.54 -6.89
C ILE A 77 -0.22 -14.87 -6.24
N GLN A 78 -1.24 -15.65 -5.94
CA GLN A 78 -1.09 -17.02 -5.50
C GLN A 78 -1.66 -17.94 -6.58
N THR A 79 -0.82 -18.85 -7.07
CA THR A 79 -1.13 -19.71 -8.22
C THR A 79 -1.56 -21.10 -7.75
N PHE A 80 -2.65 -21.60 -8.32
CA PHE A 80 -3.25 -22.89 -7.98
C PHE A 80 -3.61 -23.63 -9.24
N CYS A 81 -3.67 -24.99 -9.16
CA CYS A 81 -4.22 -25.83 -10.21
C CYS A 81 -5.72 -25.99 -10.02
N GLN A 82 -6.51 -25.80 -11.07
CA GLN A 82 -7.98 -26.05 -11.04
C GLN A 82 -8.32 -27.50 -10.65
N SER A 83 -7.47 -28.47 -11.05
CA SER A 83 -7.65 -29.88 -10.71
C SER A 83 -7.64 -30.17 -9.20
N ASP A 84 -7.04 -29.28 -8.41
CA ASP A 84 -6.91 -29.43 -6.96
C ASP A 84 -8.10 -28.83 -6.19
N THR A 85 -9.05 -28.21 -6.93
CA THR A 85 -10.22 -27.52 -6.35
C THR A 85 -9.82 -26.56 -5.21
N PRO A 86 -8.95 -25.56 -5.49
CA PRO A 86 -8.40 -24.71 -4.46
C PRO A 86 -9.49 -23.85 -3.80
N THR A 87 -9.36 -23.67 -2.51
CA THR A 87 -10.31 -22.91 -1.68
C THR A 87 -9.62 -21.75 -0.96
N ILE A 88 -10.40 -20.89 -0.32
CA ILE A 88 -9.91 -19.78 0.50
C ILE A 88 -8.85 -20.24 1.53
N SER A 89 -8.99 -21.44 2.08
CA SER A 89 -8.01 -21.98 3.04
C SER A 89 -6.63 -22.27 2.42
N ASN A 90 -6.50 -22.25 1.10
CA ASN A 90 -5.21 -22.41 0.41
C ASN A 90 -4.46 -21.10 0.25
N LEU A 91 -5.12 -19.95 0.44
CA LEU A 91 -4.45 -18.65 0.45
C LEU A 91 -3.58 -18.50 1.70
N THR A 92 -2.37 -17.98 1.54
CA THR A 92 -1.36 -17.93 2.59
C THR A 92 -0.79 -16.54 2.78
N ALA A 93 -0.22 -16.33 3.98
CA ALA A 93 0.63 -15.18 4.31
C ALA A 93 1.94 -15.68 4.93
N SER A 94 3.04 -14.93 4.77
CA SER A 94 4.37 -15.36 5.24
C SER A 94 4.65 -14.99 6.70
N ASN A 95 4.00 -13.97 7.25
CA ASN A 95 4.24 -13.43 8.60
C ASN A 95 3.14 -13.79 9.61
N ILE A 96 2.48 -14.95 9.43
CA ILE A 96 1.29 -15.34 10.22
C ILE A 96 1.55 -15.40 11.73
N GLY A 97 2.75 -15.85 12.16
CA GLY A 97 3.07 -16.00 13.60
C GLY A 97 2.00 -16.78 14.35
N ASN A 98 1.49 -16.18 15.45
CA ASN A 98 0.37 -16.73 16.24
C ASN A 98 -0.99 -16.14 15.83
N ASN A 99 -1.04 -15.35 14.76
CA ASN A 99 -2.28 -14.73 14.32
C ASN A 99 -3.15 -15.70 13.52
N THR A 100 -4.45 -15.45 13.50
CA THR A 100 -5.39 -16.12 12.59
C THR A 100 -5.56 -15.25 11.35
N LEU A 101 -5.43 -15.87 10.18
CA LEU A 101 -5.62 -15.19 8.89
C LEU A 101 -7.07 -15.39 8.42
N TYR A 102 -7.76 -14.28 8.21
CA TYR A 102 -9.07 -14.24 7.58
C TYR A 102 -9.00 -13.60 6.22
N TRP A 103 -9.84 -14.08 5.29
CA TRP A 103 -9.93 -13.52 3.95
C TRP A 103 -11.32 -12.94 3.68
N TYR A 104 -11.38 -11.85 2.96
CA TYR A 104 -12.59 -11.10 2.65
C TYR A 104 -12.72 -10.87 1.15
N GLU A 105 -13.93 -10.62 0.69
CA GLU A 105 -14.22 -10.35 -0.72
C GLU A 105 -13.81 -8.94 -1.16
N SER A 106 -13.77 -7.99 -0.23
CA SER A 106 -13.33 -6.62 -0.47
C SER A 106 -12.66 -6.04 0.78
N VAL A 107 -12.00 -4.88 0.63
CA VAL A 107 -11.38 -4.16 1.75
C VAL A 107 -12.41 -3.75 2.81
N ASP A 108 -13.65 -3.47 2.41
CA ASP A 108 -14.72 -2.99 3.30
C ASP A 108 -15.72 -4.09 3.72
N ALA A 109 -15.52 -5.34 3.30
CA ALA A 109 -16.43 -6.43 3.67
C ALA A 109 -16.43 -6.67 5.19
N THR A 110 -17.60 -6.86 5.78
CA THR A 110 -17.78 -7.04 7.23
C THR A 110 -17.55 -8.48 7.68
N ASP A 111 -17.89 -9.45 6.82
CA ASP A 111 -17.84 -10.86 7.16
C ASP A 111 -16.72 -11.56 6.39
N PRO A 112 -15.89 -12.37 7.05
CA PRO A 112 -14.88 -13.17 6.37
C PRO A 112 -15.50 -14.24 5.49
N LEU A 113 -14.79 -14.62 4.43
CA LEU A 113 -15.17 -15.70 3.54
C LEU A 113 -15.08 -17.07 4.26
N ASP A 114 -15.97 -18.00 3.90
CA ASP A 114 -15.86 -19.38 4.36
C ASP A 114 -14.59 -20.01 3.80
N PRO A 115 -13.71 -20.60 4.64
CA PRO A 115 -12.47 -21.26 4.22
C PRO A 115 -12.63 -22.32 3.13
N ASN A 116 -13.81 -22.92 3.01
CA ASN A 116 -14.12 -23.95 2.01
C ASN A 116 -14.69 -23.38 0.70
N THR A 117 -14.86 -22.06 0.59
CA THR A 117 -15.27 -21.43 -0.67
C THR A 117 -14.18 -21.64 -1.72
N GLU A 118 -14.55 -22.13 -2.90
CA GLU A 118 -13.62 -22.33 -4.01
C GLU A 118 -13.07 -20.98 -4.49
N LEU A 119 -11.77 -20.96 -4.82
CA LEU A 119 -11.14 -19.78 -5.40
C LEU A 119 -11.60 -19.58 -6.85
N GLU A 120 -11.94 -18.34 -7.16
CA GLU A 120 -12.24 -17.93 -8.51
C GLU A 120 -10.97 -17.45 -9.22
N HIS A 121 -10.80 -17.84 -10.47
CA HIS A 121 -9.68 -17.42 -11.30
C HIS A 121 -9.68 -15.88 -11.47
N ASN A 122 -8.51 -15.25 -11.29
CA ASN A 122 -8.29 -13.81 -11.40
C ASN A 122 -9.06 -12.94 -10.39
N LYS A 123 -9.59 -13.51 -9.32
CA LYS A 123 -10.29 -12.76 -8.27
C LYS A 123 -9.33 -12.31 -7.18
N PHE A 124 -9.52 -11.07 -6.70
CA PHE A 124 -8.82 -10.54 -5.56
C PHE A 124 -9.49 -10.95 -4.26
N TYR A 125 -8.67 -11.22 -3.27
CA TYR A 125 -9.05 -11.52 -1.89
C TYR A 125 -8.21 -10.66 -0.94
N TYR A 126 -8.80 -10.28 0.20
CA TYR A 126 -8.22 -9.31 1.13
C TYR A 126 -7.96 -9.98 2.47
N GLY A 127 -6.69 -10.14 2.83
CA GLY A 127 -6.25 -10.82 4.05
C GLY A 127 -6.19 -9.88 5.25
N GLU A 128 -6.64 -10.34 6.41
CA GLU A 128 -6.60 -9.62 7.69
C GLU A 128 -6.11 -10.58 8.78
N PHE A 129 -5.23 -10.11 9.66
CA PHE A 129 -4.84 -10.85 10.84
C PHE A 129 -5.69 -10.49 12.06
N VAL A 130 -5.99 -11.52 12.85
CA VAL A 130 -6.58 -11.38 14.19
C VAL A 130 -5.68 -12.15 15.16
N ASP A 131 -5.23 -11.48 16.23
CA ASP A 131 -4.45 -12.12 17.28
C ASP A 131 -5.31 -12.95 18.27
N GLU A 132 -4.65 -13.55 19.27
CA GLU A 132 -5.33 -14.38 20.29
C GLU A 132 -6.26 -13.55 21.19
N GLU A 133 -6.01 -12.26 21.34
CA GLU A 133 -6.80 -11.32 22.13
C GLU A 133 -7.95 -10.68 21.33
N GLY A 134 -8.02 -10.92 20.03
CA GLY A 134 -9.04 -10.42 19.13
C GLY A 134 -8.73 -9.04 18.56
N CYS A 135 -7.48 -8.54 18.67
CA CYS A 135 -7.06 -7.33 17.98
C CYS A 135 -6.86 -7.65 16.49
N VAL A 136 -7.33 -6.75 15.64
CA VAL A 136 -7.23 -6.89 14.18
C VAL A 136 -6.08 -6.05 13.63
N SER A 137 -5.47 -6.48 12.53
CA SER A 137 -4.45 -5.70 11.82
C SER A 137 -5.03 -4.37 11.34
N ALA A 138 -4.16 -3.35 11.22
CA ALA A 138 -4.58 -1.98 10.88
C ALA A 138 -5.22 -1.88 9.49
N GLY A 139 -4.91 -2.84 8.60
CA GLY A 139 -5.46 -2.89 7.24
C GLY A 139 -5.45 -4.31 6.70
N ARG A 140 -6.08 -4.45 5.54
CA ARG A 140 -6.12 -5.68 4.76
C ARG A 140 -5.12 -5.62 3.63
N THR A 141 -4.48 -6.75 3.34
CA THR A 141 -3.58 -6.89 2.20
C THR A 141 -4.24 -7.72 1.12
N GLU A 142 -4.23 -7.22 -0.11
CA GLU A 142 -4.82 -7.91 -1.25
C GLU A 142 -3.91 -9.00 -1.80
N SER A 143 -4.52 -10.07 -2.28
CA SER A 143 -3.88 -11.14 -3.05
C SER A 143 -4.82 -11.61 -4.15
N LYS A 144 -4.29 -11.83 -5.33
CA LYS A 144 -5.04 -12.35 -6.48
C LYS A 144 -4.87 -13.84 -6.58
N ALA A 145 -5.96 -14.59 -6.66
CA ALA A 145 -5.89 -16.02 -6.94
C ALA A 145 -5.81 -16.25 -8.45
N PHE A 146 -4.74 -16.89 -8.91
CA PHE A 146 -4.60 -17.40 -10.27
C PHE A 146 -4.85 -18.90 -10.27
N VAL A 147 -6.04 -19.31 -10.67
CA VAL A 147 -6.41 -20.72 -10.76
C VAL A 147 -6.16 -21.20 -12.18
N SER A 148 -5.02 -21.86 -12.40
CA SER A 148 -4.58 -22.32 -13.70
C SER A 148 -5.37 -23.55 -14.17
N ASN A 149 -5.93 -23.45 -15.36
CA ASN A 149 -6.54 -24.55 -16.09
C ASN A 149 -5.98 -24.56 -17.53
N PRO A 150 -4.75 -25.02 -17.71
CA PRO A 150 -4.08 -24.93 -19.00
C PRO A 150 -4.85 -25.69 -20.09
N VAL A 151 -5.15 -24.98 -21.16
CA VAL A 151 -5.78 -25.55 -22.35
C VAL A 151 -4.75 -25.65 -23.47
N LEU A 152 -4.59 -26.82 -24.00
CA LEU A 152 -3.73 -27.07 -25.14
C LEU A 152 -4.57 -27.11 -26.41
N SER A 153 -4.16 -26.35 -27.41
CA SER A 153 -4.77 -26.35 -28.73
C SER A 153 -3.72 -26.47 -29.84
N ALA A 154 -4.13 -26.97 -30.99
CA ALA A 154 -3.32 -26.97 -32.20
C ALA A 154 -4.07 -26.22 -33.31
N SER A 155 -3.36 -25.44 -34.11
CA SER A 155 -3.98 -24.73 -35.23
C SER A 155 -4.55 -25.70 -36.27
N ASN A 156 -3.91 -26.88 -36.40
CA ASN A 156 -4.37 -28.00 -37.23
C ASN A 156 -4.08 -29.30 -36.49
N ASP A 157 -5.10 -30.14 -36.27
CA ASP A 157 -4.98 -31.43 -35.58
C ASP A 157 -4.36 -32.51 -36.51
N ILE A 158 -4.51 -32.32 -37.83
CA ILE A 158 -3.97 -33.21 -38.85
C ILE A 158 -3.22 -32.37 -39.88
N ILE A 159 -1.96 -32.69 -40.10
CA ILE A 159 -1.08 -32.00 -41.05
C ILE A 159 -0.37 -33.03 -41.96
N CYS A 160 -0.05 -32.62 -43.18
CA CYS A 160 0.79 -33.40 -44.06
C CYS A 160 2.28 -33.23 -43.75
N VAL A 161 3.12 -34.14 -44.27
CA VAL A 161 4.59 -33.99 -44.18
C VAL A 161 4.97 -32.63 -44.79
N ASP A 162 5.89 -31.91 -44.15
CA ASP A 162 6.36 -30.56 -44.50
C ASP A 162 5.37 -29.40 -44.26
N ASP A 163 4.15 -29.66 -43.74
CA ASP A 163 3.22 -28.65 -43.28
C ASP A 163 3.58 -28.18 -41.85
N THR A 164 2.96 -27.06 -41.41
CA THR A 164 3.16 -26.46 -40.10
C THR A 164 1.88 -26.45 -39.29
N SER A 165 1.94 -26.85 -38.02
CA SER A 165 0.90 -26.61 -37.02
C SER A 165 1.50 -25.85 -35.83
N THR A 166 0.75 -24.88 -35.33
CA THR A 166 1.11 -24.17 -34.14
C THR A 166 0.38 -24.80 -32.95
N LEU A 167 1.15 -25.19 -31.92
CA LEU A 167 0.61 -25.64 -30.64
C LEU A 167 0.57 -24.44 -29.68
N THR A 168 -0.59 -24.20 -29.11
CA THR A 168 -0.80 -23.08 -28.17
C THR A 168 -1.23 -23.63 -26.82
N ILE A 169 -0.70 -23.05 -25.77
CA ILE A 169 -1.17 -23.25 -24.40
C ILE A 169 -1.80 -21.93 -23.90
N GLU A 170 -2.99 -22.03 -23.35
CA GLU A 170 -3.74 -20.90 -22.80
C GLU A 170 -3.97 -21.12 -21.29
N ASN A 171 -4.39 -20.07 -20.58
CA ASN A 171 -4.68 -20.08 -19.13
C ASN A 171 -3.46 -20.49 -18.27
N VAL A 172 -2.28 -20.04 -18.65
CA VAL A 172 -1.05 -20.13 -17.85
C VAL A 172 -0.60 -18.74 -17.43
N ALA A 173 0.02 -18.65 -16.26
CA ALA A 173 0.63 -17.39 -15.82
C ALA A 173 1.71 -16.97 -16.81
N LYS A 174 1.68 -15.72 -17.27
CA LYS A 174 2.73 -15.16 -18.11
C LYS A 174 3.93 -14.76 -17.26
N THR A 175 5.11 -14.86 -17.83
CA THR A 175 6.31 -14.32 -17.20
C THR A 175 6.35 -12.79 -17.36
N ALA A 176 7.17 -12.14 -16.55
CA ALA A 176 7.41 -10.70 -16.69
C ALA A 176 7.88 -10.33 -18.11
N ALA A 177 8.66 -11.21 -18.76
CA ALA A 177 9.14 -11.00 -20.11
C ALA A 177 8.00 -11.08 -21.16
N ASP A 178 7.08 -12.03 -21.02
CA ASP A 178 5.90 -12.13 -21.89
C ASP A 178 5.02 -10.89 -21.72
N PHE A 179 4.80 -10.45 -20.47
CA PHE A 179 4.04 -9.24 -20.17
C PHE A 179 4.67 -8.02 -20.84
N ALA A 180 5.98 -7.82 -20.68
CA ALA A 180 6.69 -6.69 -21.27
C ALA A 180 6.56 -6.68 -22.81
N ALA A 181 6.76 -7.84 -23.43
CA ALA A 181 6.69 -7.99 -24.89
C ALA A 181 5.29 -7.71 -25.46
N ASP A 182 4.25 -8.21 -24.78
CA ASP A 182 2.87 -8.07 -25.23
C ASP A 182 2.33 -6.63 -25.11
N ASN A 183 2.93 -5.81 -24.24
CA ASN A 183 2.47 -4.47 -23.95
C ASN A 183 3.44 -3.36 -24.42
N ASP A 184 4.43 -3.68 -25.23
CA ASP A 184 5.46 -2.75 -25.71
C ASP A 184 6.19 -2.02 -24.57
N LEU A 185 6.48 -2.78 -23.51
CA LEU A 185 7.23 -2.33 -22.35
C LEU A 185 8.66 -2.85 -22.40
N ILE A 186 9.57 -2.11 -21.81
CA ILE A 186 10.95 -2.54 -21.62
C ILE A 186 11.27 -2.55 -20.12
N PHE A 187 12.06 -3.55 -19.72
CA PHE A 187 12.60 -3.58 -18.37
C PHE A 187 13.58 -2.44 -18.16
N ILE A 188 13.51 -1.84 -16.99
CA ILE A 188 14.62 -1.07 -16.46
C ILE A 188 15.74 -2.04 -16.16
N THR A 189 16.89 -1.90 -16.82
CA THR A 189 18.00 -2.85 -16.73
C THR A 189 19.28 -2.20 -16.23
N ASN A 190 19.99 -2.91 -15.36
CA ASN A 190 21.36 -2.57 -14.99
C ASN A 190 22.31 -3.58 -15.62
N ASN A 191 23.26 -3.10 -16.44
CA ASN A 191 24.20 -3.92 -17.18
C ASN A 191 23.53 -5.07 -17.99
N GLY A 192 22.36 -4.80 -18.56
CA GLY A 192 21.61 -5.76 -19.38
C GLY A 192 20.78 -6.80 -18.62
N SER A 193 20.77 -6.74 -17.29
CA SER A 193 19.88 -7.55 -16.46
C SER A 193 18.72 -6.71 -15.93
N PRO A 194 17.48 -7.21 -15.96
CA PRO A 194 16.34 -6.53 -15.34
C PRO A 194 16.63 -6.19 -13.88
N VAL A 195 16.29 -4.97 -13.48
CA VAL A 195 16.34 -4.60 -12.06
C VAL A 195 15.11 -5.17 -11.40
N THR A 196 15.34 -5.88 -10.32
CA THR A 196 14.28 -6.41 -9.46
C THR A 196 14.51 -5.91 -8.05
N TYR A 197 13.42 -5.69 -7.35
CA TYR A 197 13.43 -5.45 -5.92
C TYR A 197 12.71 -6.62 -5.24
N PRO A 198 13.39 -7.36 -4.35
CA PRO A 198 12.76 -8.45 -3.62
C PRO A 198 11.75 -7.84 -2.64
N THR A 199 10.48 -8.02 -2.92
CA THR A 199 9.41 -7.70 -2.00
C THR A 199 8.93 -8.96 -1.30
N GLN A 200 8.19 -8.78 -0.25
CA GLN A 200 7.46 -9.86 0.39
C GLN A 200 6.46 -10.58 -0.54
N TYR A 201 6.20 -9.99 -1.71
CA TYR A 201 5.27 -10.51 -2.72
C TYR A 201 5.99 -11.25 -3.87
N GLY A 202 7.31 -11.36 -3.82
CA GLY A 202 8.17 -11.87 -4.88
C GLY A 202 9.08 -10.78 -5.45
N ASP A 203 9.77 -11.11 -6.54
CA ASP A 203 10.60 -10.14 -7.24
C ASP A 203 9.73 -9.19 -8.05
N THR A 204 9.75 -7.91 -7.70
CA THR A 204 9.10 -6.85 -8.47
C THR A 204 10.03 -6.36 -9.56
N TYR A 205 9.57 -6.41 -10.79
CA TYR A 205 10.26 -5.86 -11.97
C TYR A 205 9.77 -4.45 -12.25
N PHE A 206 10.67 -3.58 -12.69
CA PHE A 206 10.33 -2.21 -13.08
C PHE A 206 10.37 -2.09 -14.60
N LEU A 207 9.36 -1.43 -15.17
CA LEU A 207 9.16 -1.32 -16.62
C LEU A 207 8.79 0.11 -16.99
N ILE A 208 9.20 0.50 -18.17
CA ILE A 208 8.82 1.76 -18.82
C ILE A 208 8.31 1.47 -20.23
N GLN A 209 7.57 2.41 -20.82
CA GLN A 209 7.17 2.28 -22.22
C GLN A 209 8.39 2.26 -23.13
N SER A 210 8.33 1.46 -24.18
CA SER A 210 9.30 1.48 -25.26
C SER A 210 9.36 2.88 -25.87
N GLY A 211 10.55 3.45 -25.92
CA GLY A 211 10.74 4.82 -26.42
C GLY A 211 10.58 5.96 -25.41
N THR A 212 10.44 5.67 -24.10
CA THR A 212 10.50 6.70 -23.06
C THR A 212 11.72 7.59 -23.23
N GLY A 213 11.52 8.91 -23.17
CA GLY A 213 12.59 9.91 -23.36
C GLY A 213 13.05 10.10 -24.80
N GLN A 214 12.43 9.43 -25.79
CA GLN A 214 12.73 9.63 -27.20
C GLN A 214 11.82 10.69 -27.83
N THR A 215 12.37 11.45 -28.80
CA THR A 215 11.68 12.57 -29.45
C THR A 215 10.42 12.18 -30.24
N ASN A 216 10.21 10.90 -30.49
CA ASN A 216 9.07 10.39 -31.27
C ASN A 216 7.92 9.86 -30.39
N ASN A 217 8.08 9.85 -29.08
CA ASN A 217 7.08 9.41 -28.14
C ASN A 217 6.47 10.61 -27.38
N THR A 218 5.22 10.52 -27.04
CA THR A 218 4.51 11.63 -26.38
C THR A 218 4.28 11.26 -24.91
N PRO A 219 4.64 12.12 -23.98
CA PRO A 219 4.25 11.98 -22.58
C PRO A 219 2.73 11.90 -22.43
N ILE A 220 2.27 11.22 -21.39
CA ILE A 220 0.84 11.06 -21.10
C ILE A 220 0.52 11.52 -19.70
N GLY A 221 -0.70 12.05 -19.48
CA GLY A 221 -1.15 12.44 -18.16
C GLY A 221 -1.36 11.23 -17.23
N TRP A 222 -1.46 11.51 -15.93
CA TRP A 222 -1.57 10.47 -14.89
C TRP A 222 -2.78 9.55 -15.09
N ASP A 223 -3.95 10.09 -15.39
CA ASP A 223 -5.16 9.29 -15.68
C ASP A 223 -4.96 8.35 -16.87
N ALA A 224 -4.28 8.83 -17.92
CA ALA A 224 -3.97 8.00 -19.06
C ALA A 224 -2.97 6.88 -18.71
N ALA A 225 -1.97 7.17 -17.88
CA ALA A 225 -1.02 6.20 -17.38
C ALA A 225 -1.71 5.13 -16.51
N LYS A 226 -2.60 5.54 -15.62
CA LYS A 226 -3.40 4.64 -14.79
C LYS A 226 -4.34 3.78 -15.65
N ASN A 227 -5.07 4.36 -16.57
CA ASN A 227 -5.96 3.62 -17.47
C ASN A 227 -5.20 2.62 -18.35
N LEU A 228 -3.99 2.97 -18.78
CA LEU A 228 -3.12 2.08 -19.51
C LEU A 228 -2.75 0.87 -18.65
N THR A 229 -2.33 1.10 -17.40
CA THR A 229 -2.02 0.04 -16.44
C THR A 229 -3.22 -0.84 -16.15
N ASP A 230 -4.39 -0.24 -15.92
CA ASP A 230 -5.64 -0.97 -15.69
C ASP A 230 -6.01 -1.82 -16.91
N SER A 231 -5.73 -1.35 -18.13
CA SER A 231 -5.96 -2.11 -19.34
C SER A 231 -5.09 -3.38 -19.46
N TYR A 232 -3.91 -3.34 -18.88
CA TYR A 232 -3.03 -4.52 -18.82
C TYR A 232 -3.59 -5.63 -17.92
N ASN A 233 -4.45 -5.28 -16.97
CA ASN A 233 -5.08 -6.21 -16.02
C ASN A 233 -6.42 -6.78 -16.50
N THR A 234 -6.92 -6.39 -17.68
CA THR A 234 -8.23 -6.81 -18.20
C THR A 234 -8.23 -8.16 -18.92
N GLY A 235 -7.11 -8.82 -19.07
CA GLY A 235 -6.99 -10.13 -19.71
C GLY A 235 -6.55 -11.21 -18.73
N ASP A 236 -7.03 -12.41 -18.92
CA ASP A 236 -6.95 -13.60 -18.07
C ASP A 236 -5.53 -14.07 -17.66
N SER A 237 -4.47 -13.32 -17.89
CA SER A 237 -3.14 -13.88 -17.85
C SER A 237 -2.06 -13.04 -17.18
N TYR A 238 -2.37 -11.82 -16.76
CA TYR A 238 -1.34 -10.95 -16.19
C TYR A 238 -1.44 -10.91 -14.69
N SER A 239 -0.38 -11.22 -14.07
CA SER A 239 -0.06 -10.88 -12.72
C SER A 239 -0.19 -9.38 -12.54
N SER A 240 -0.27 -8.87 -11.38
CA SER A 240 -0.53 -7.47 -11.12
C SER A 240 0.56 -6.57 -11.72
N SER A 241 0.26 -5.91 -12.81
CA SER A 241 0.95 -4.68 -13.14
C SER A 241 0.19 -3.51 -12.55
N ARG A 242 0.90 -2.54 -12.07
CA ARG A 242 0.34 -1.28 -11.57
C ARG A 242 1.33 -0.15 -11.80
N MET A 243 0.88 1.08 -11.65
CA MET A 243 1.80 2.21 -11.55
C MET A 243 2.70 2.02 -10.33
N TYR A 244 3.95 2.47 -10.45
CA TYR A 244 4.98 2.29 -9.43
C TYR A 244 4.57 2.89 -8.09
N ILE A 245 4.66 2.08 -7.04
CA ILE A 245 4.48 2.51 -5.66
C ILE A 245 5.78 2.35 -4.89
N ILE A 246 6.11 3.31 -4.04
CA ILE A 246 7.36 3.33 -3.29
C ILE A 246 7.08 2.96 -1.84
N LEU A 247 7.57 1.81 -1.40
CA LEU A 247 7.34 1.30 -0.05
C LEU A 247 8.42 1.71 0.95
N ASN A 248 9.62 2.01 0.46
CA ASN A 248 10.76 2.39 1.30
C ASN A 248 11.87 3.04 0.47
N ALA A 249 12.85 3.64 1.15
CA ALA A 249 13.98 4.33 0.54
C ALA A 249 14.89 3.42 -0.31
N ASP A 250 15.02 2.13 0.05
CA ASP A 250 15.86 1.21 -0.71
C ASP A 250 15.25 0.88 -2.07
N MET A 251 13.91 0.72 -2.11
CA MET A 251 13.17 0.52 -3.34
C MET A 251 13.25 1.74 -4.26
N GLU A 252 13.05 2.94 -3.71
CA GLU A 252 13.22 4.21 -4.43
C GLU A 252 14.62 4.33 -5.03
N LYS A 253 15.64 4.12 -4.19
CA LYS A 253 17.03 4.19 -4.63
C LYS A 253 17.39 3.16 -5.71
N ALA A 254 16.88 1.95 -5.62
CA ALA A 254 17.14 0.91 -6.62
C ALA A 254 16.65 1.33 -8.02
N VAL A 255 15.46 1.95 -8.10
CA VAL A 255 14.92 2.47 -9.35
C VAL A 255 15.70 3.69 -9.84
N TYR A 256 16.03 4.61 -8.94
CA TYR A 256 16.82 5.79 -9.30
C TYR A 256 18.18 5.44 -9.92
N ASP A 257 18.96 4.61 -9.24
CA ASP A 257 20.31 4.23 -9.69
C ASP A 257 20.28 3.66 -11.12
N VAL A 258 19.17 3.07 -11.50
CA VAL A 258 19.01 2.49 -12.83
C VAL A 258 18.55 3.51 -13.84
N LEU A 259 17.56 4.33 -13.53
CA LEU A 259 17.15 5.44 -14.39
C LEU A 259 18.34 6.37 -14.66
N GLU A 260 19.18 6.60 -13.67
CA GLU A 260 20.44 7.33 -13.81
C GLU A 260 21.40 6.61 -14.79
N SER A 261 21.58 5.29 -14.63
CA SER A 261 22.43 4.51 -15.52
C SER A 261 21.94 4.47 -16.97
N MET A 262 20.63 4.62 -17.18
CA MET A 262 19.98 4.74 -18.50
C MET A 262 20.03 6.17 -19.05
N ASN A 263 20.61 7.12 -18.31
CA ASN A 263 20.65 8.56 -18.64
C ASN A 263 19.23 9.17 -18.78
N LEU A 264 18.31 8.67 -17.99
CA LEU A 264 16.93 9.17 -17.90
C LEU A 264 16.73 10.09 -16.70
N THR A 265 17.79 10.35 -15.91
CA THR A 265 17.82 11.32 -14.81
C THR A 265 18.71 12.50 -15.20
N GLY A 266 18.48 13.65 -14.60
CA GLY A 266 19.33 14.83 -14.80
C GLY A 266 19.14 15.54 -16.17
N ASN A 267 18.18 15.09 -16.96
CA ASN A 267 17.62 15.89 -18.03
C ASN A 267 16.43 16.65 -17.42
N ASP A 268 16.48 17.97 -17.38
CA ASP A 268 15.43 18.82 -16.79
C ASP A 268 14.03 18.64 -17.41
N ASP A 269 13.88 17.66 -18.31
CA ASP A 269 12.69 17.42 -19.12
C ASP A 269 12.13 15.98 -19.04
N ILE A 270 12.62 15.11 -18.15
CA ILE A 270 12.10 13.74 -18.01
C ILE A 270 11.68 13.47 -16.57
N TYR A 271 10.40 13.24 -16.37
CA TYR A 271 9.77 12.94 -15.09
C TYR A 271 9.01 11.62 -15.18
N PHE A 272 8.69 11.00 -14.04
CA PHE A 272 7.92 9.76 -14.01
C PHE A 272 6.73 9.88 -13.07
N TRP A 273 5.57 9.44 -13.56
CA TRP A 273 4.38 9.33 -12.75
C TRP A 273 4.53 8.23 -11.69
N LEU A 274 4.20 8.56 -10.47
CA LEU A 274 4.00 7.60 -9.38
C LEU A 274 2.54 7.14 -9.35
N GLY A 275 2.31 5.96 -8.82
CA GLY A 275 0.98 5.49 -8.46
C GLY A 275 0.42 6.20 -7.22
N LEU A 276 0.77 7.45 -7.02
CA LEU A 276 0.40 8.29 -5.88
C LEU A 276 -0.60 9.35 -6.31
N TYR A 277 -1.70 9.50 -5.58
CA TYR A 277 -2.72 10.51 -5.86
C TYR A 277 -3.44 10.95 -4.58
N GLN A 278 -4.04 12.14 -4.63
CA GLN A 278 -4.88 12.65 -3.56
C GLN A 278 -6.35 12.38 -3.90
N ASP A 279 -7.06 11.68 -3.02
CA ASP A 279 -8.47 11.35 -3.21
C ASP A 279 -9.37 12.40 -2.55
N GLU A 280 -10.01 13.22 -3.37
CA GLU A 280 -10.94 14.26 -2.93
C GLU A 280 -12.17 13.71 -2.17
N ASN A 281 -12.45 12.43 -2.29
CA ASN A 281 -13.55 11.78 -1.56
C ASN A 281 -13.09 11.16 -0.23
N ASP A 282 -11.78 11.18 0.09
CA ASP A 282 -11.29 10.68 1.37
C ASP A 282 -11.78 11.60 2.50
N PRO A 283 -12.32 11.06 3.62
CA PRO A 283 -12.74 11.87 4.77
C PRO A 283 -11.64 12.73 5.38
N GLU A 284 -10.38 12.40 5.13
CA GLU A 284 -9.19 13.15 5.59
C GLU A 284 -8.67 14.12 4.51
N TYR A 285 -9.37 14.26 3.37
CA TYR A 285 -8.96 15.19 2.33
C TYR A 285 -8.82 16.63 2.87
N ALA A 286 -7.70 17.26 2.56
CA ALA A 286 -7.40 18.64 2.92
C ALA A 286 -6.29 19.18 2.01
N GLU A 287 -6.38 20.42 1.62
CA GLU A 287 -5.37 21.13 0.83
C GLU A 287 -4.50 22.03 1.71
N PRO A 288 -3.21 22.05 1.45
CA PRO A 288 -2.39 21.38 0.42
C PRO A 288 -2.04 19.91 0.74
N GLY A 289 -2.69 19.25 1.67
CA GLY A 289 -2.52 17.83 1.95
C GLY A 289 -1.17 17.41 2.52
N ASN A 290 -0.49 18.31 3.23
CA ASN A 290 0.84 18.08 3.80
C ASN A 290 0.82 17.40 5.18
N ALA A 291 1.97 17.21 5.80
CA ALA A 291 2.15 16.55 7.09
C ALA A 291 1.28 17.15 8.22
N SER A 292 1.04 18.45 8.22
CA SER A 292 0.22 19.11 9.24
C SER A 292 -1.27 18.77 9.14
N GLN A 293 -1.70 18.28 8.00
CA GLN A 293 -3.06 17.86 7.66
C GLN A 293 -3.20 16.34 7.51
N ASN A 294 -2.29 15.58 8.14
CA ASN A 294 -2.30 14.13 8.10
C ASN A 294 -2.25 13.55 6.67
N TRP A 295 -1.53 14.23 5.78
CA TRP A 295 -1.40 13.89 4.35
C TRP A 295 -2.72 13.89 3.58
N GLY A 296 -3.72 14.64 4.06
CA GLY A 296 -4.92 15.12 3.40
C GLY A 296 -5.55 14.31 2.27
N GLY A 297 -5.70 12.99 2.44
CA GLY A 297 -6.30 12.13 1.42
C GLY A 297 -5.29 11.49 0.43
N TRP A 298 -3.99 11.72 0.58
CA TRP A 298 -2.97 11.09 -0.26
C TRP A 298 -2.90 9.59 -0.05
N LYS A 299 -2.91 8.84 -1.16
CA LYS A 299 -2.81 7.37 -1.17
C LYS A 299 -2.23 6.82 -2.46
N TRP A 300 -1.71 5.63 -2.36
CA TRP A 300 -1.22 4.85 -3.50
C TRP A 300 -2.38 4.19 -4.25
N VAL A 301 -2.18 3.86 -5.53
CA VAL A 301 -3.17 3.16 -6.38
C VAL A 301 -3.64 1.82 -5.82
N ASN A 302 -2.90 1.23 -4.90
CA ASN A 302 -3.31 0.02 -4.17
C ASN A 302 -4.19 0.32 -2.93
N GLY A 303 -4.54 1.57 -2.68
CA GLY A 303 -5.38 2.00 -1.56
C GLY A 303 -4.64 2.29 -0.24
N THR A 304 -3.33 2.00 -0.15
CA THR A 304 -2.55 2.31 1.05
C THR A 304 -2.44 3.83 1.24
N LYS A 305 -2.81 4.33 2.42
CA LYS A 305 -2.68 5.75 2.75
C LYS A 305 -1.22 6.14 2.92
N LEU A 306 -0.84 7.28 2.36
CA LEU A 306 0.54 7.78 2.41
C LEU A 306 1.06 7.96 3.84
N LYS A 307 0.22 8.43 4.76
CA LYS A 307 0.56 8.65 6.18
C LYS A 307 1.08 7.41 6.91
N ASP A 308 0.74 6.22 6.40
CA ASP A 308 1.08 4.93 7.02
C ASP A 308 2.35 4.31 6.44
N GLY A 309 3.04 5.02 5.52
CA GLY A 309 4.16 4.49 4.76
C GLY A 309 5.36 5.42 4.61
N TYR A 310 6.19 5.10 3.62
CA TYR A 310 7.35 5.89 3.24
C TYR A 310 6.92 7.16 2.48
N ILE A 311 7.56 8.28 2.78
CA ILE A 311 7.23 9.60 2.23
C ILE A 311 8.54 10.32 1.89
N ASN A 312 8.63 10.91 0.69
CA ASN A 312 9.81 11.63 0.24
C ASN A 312 9.48 12.85 -0.66
N PHE A 313 8.47 13.63 -0.30
CA PHE A 313 8.19 14.88 -0.99
C PHE A 313 9.34 15.88 -0.84
N TYR A 314 9.52 16.74 -1.85
CA TYR A 314 10.57 17.75 -1.88
C TYR A 314 10.54 18.64 -0.64
N GLY A 315 11.72 18.84 -0.07
CA GLY A 315 11.89 19.69 1.11
C GLY A 315 11.51 19.07 2.44
N MET A 316 11.11 17.79 2.51
CA MET A 316 10.76 17.12 3.79
C MET A 316 11.87 17.10 4.84
N ASN A 317 13.14 17.19 4.42
CA ASN A 317 14.28 17.24 5.34
C ASN A 317 14.47 18.64 5.98
N ASN A 318 13.68 19.62 5.59
CA ASN A 318 13.62 20.93 6.19
C ASN A 318 12.39 21.00 7.12
N ASP A 319 12.46 21.81 8.18
CA ASP A 319 11.37 21.98 9.16
C ASP A 319 10.05 22.51 8.54
N ASN A 320 10.03 22.76 7.24
CA ASN A 320 8.87 23.21 6.47
C ASN A 320 8.91 22.54 5.09
N PRO A 321 8.21 21.41 4.90
CA PRO A 321 8.15 20.73 3.61
C PRO A 321 7.61 21.71 2.56
N ILE A 322 8.23 21.70 1.39
CA ILE A 322 7.84 22.58 0.28
C ILE A 322 6.70 21.91 -0.49
N GLU A 323 6.74 20.58 -0.59
CA GLU A 323 5.75 19.76 -1.26
C GLU A 323 5.07 18.75 -0.29
N PRO A 324 3.86 18.31 -0.53
CA PRO A 324 2.92 18.78 -1.55
C PRO A 324 2.42 20.19 -1.18
N ASN A 325 2.35 21.09 -2.13
CA ASN A 325 2.05 22.50 -1.86
C ASN A 325 0.82 23.04 -2.60
N ASP A 326 0.26 22.26 -3.53
CA ASP A 326 -0.88 22.64 -4.39
C ASP A 326 -0.68 24.02 -5.04
N CYS A 327 0.56 24.32 -5.44
CA CYS A 327 0.98 25.65 -5.88
C CYS A 327 1.19 25.70 -7.39
N CYS A 328 0.93 26.88 -7.93
CA CYS A 328 1.56 27.43 -9.10
C CYS A 328 0.99 27.09 -10.47
N SER A 329 0.06 26.16 -10.61
CA SER A 329 -0.72 25.99 -11.83
C SER A 329 -1.93 26.92 -11.84
N ASN A 330 -1.72 28.16 -12.30
CA ASN A 330 -2.76 29.19 -12.48
C ASN A 330 -3.46 29.72 -11.20
N ASN A 331 -2.90 29.54 -10.00
CA ASN A 331 -3.46 29.96 -8.71
C ASN A 331 -4.87 29.39 -8.43
N ILE A 332 -5.12 28.16 -8.76
CA ILE A 332 -6.36 27.46 -8.41
C ILE A 332 -5.97 26.35 -7.40
N ASP A 333 -6.33 26.54 -6.13
CA ASP A 333 -6.15 25.55 -5.08
C ASP A 333 -6.88 24.23 -5.47
N GLY A 334 -6.33 23.07 -5.15
CA GLY A 334 -6.96 21.77 -5.33
C GLY A 334 -6.77 21.15 -6.72
N GLN A 335 -5.71 21.49 -7.47
CA GLN A 335 -5.45 20.95 -8.80
C GLN A 335 -4.22 20.04 -8.90
N GLU A 336 -3.33 20.07 -7.94
CA GLU A 336 -2.10 19.27 -7.95
C GLU A 336 -2.26 18.00 -7.11
N ASN A 337 -3.08 17.06 -7.61
CA ASN A 337 -3.52 15.86 -6.89
C ASN A 337 -2.75 14.59 -7.29
N TYR A 338 -1.60 14.67 -8.00
CA TYR A 338 -0.92 13.51 -8.55
C TYR A 338 0.57 13.54 -8.30
N GLY A 339 1.10 12.44 -7.77
CA GLY A 339 2.51 12.33 -7.43
C GLY A 339 3.41 12.09 -8.65
N GLN A 340 4.48 12.84 -8.72
CA GLN A 340 5.52 12.74 -9.72
C GLN A 340 6.87 12.46 -9.08
N PHE A 341 7.66 11.63 -9.75
CA PHE A 341 9.04 11.34 -9.39
C PHE A 341 9.94 12.36 -10.08
N GLU A 342 10.57 13.21 -9.31
CA GLU A 342 11.41 14.31 -9.78
C GLU A 342 12.88 14.08 -9.43
N PHE A 343 13.78 14.55 -10.30
CA PHE A 343 15.22 14.43 -10.14
C PHE A 343 15.81 15.80 -9.84
N GLY A 344 15.92 16.14 -8.56
CA GLY A 344 16.49 17.40 -8.11
C GLY A 344 18.01 17.38 -7.95
N ASN A 345 18.59 18.54 -7.67
CA ASN A 345 20.03 18.70 -7.40
C ASN A 345 20.51 17.92 -6.16
N ASN A 346 19.60 17.43 -5.32
CA ASN A 346 19.89 16.73 -4.07
C ASN A 346 19.54 15.23 -4.12
N GLY A 347 19.13 14.72 -5.26
CA GLY A 347 18.73 13.31 -5.43
C GLY A 347 17.27 13.18 -5.87
N ILE A 348 16.57 12.20 -5.33
CA ILE A 348 15.21 11.85 -5.64
C ILE A 348 14.28 12.58 -4.69
N GLU A 349 13.24 13.18 -5.23
CA GLU A 349 12.18 13.84 -4.46
C GLU A 349 10.85 13.67 -5.19
N TRP A 350 9.73 13.81 -4.48
CA TRP A 350 8.40 13.75 -5.08
C TRP A 350 7.82 15.14 -5.15
N ASN A 351 7.05 15.36 -6.20
CA ASN A 351 6.30 16.60 -6.43
C ASN A 351 4.83 16.27 -6.66
N ASP A 352 3.93 17.17 -6.32
CA ASP A 352 2.52 17.14 -6.69
C ASP A 352 2.28 18.01 -7.90
N ILE A 353 1.56 17.50 -8.89
CA ILE A 353 1.28 18.22 -10.14
C ILE A 353 -0.14 17.92 -10.63
N PRO A 354 -0.70 18.76 -11.53
CA PRO A 354 -1.98 18.51 -12.16
C PRO A 354 -2.01 17.25 -13.05
N VAL A 355 -3.19 16.65 -13.17
CA VAL A 355 -3.42 15.43 -13.97
C VAL A 355 -3.00 15.52 -15.43
N ASP A 356 -3.07 16.69 -16.02
CA ASP A 356 -2.86 16.98 -17.43
C ASP A 356 -1.60 17.78 -17.71
N ASP A 357 -0.71 17.93 -16.71
CA ASP A 357 0.57 18.59 -16.93
C ASP A 357 1.50 17.71 -17.79
N VAL A 358 1.20 17.72 -19.10
CA VAL A 358 2.04 17.11 -20.13
C VAL A 358 3.19 18.02 -20.56
N GLY A 359 3.28 19.22 -19.99
CA GLY A 359 4.34 20.19 -20.30
C GLY A 359 5.71 19.76 -19.76
N GLY A 360 5.74 18.89 -18.77
CA GLY A 360 6.92 18.38 -18.11
C GLY A 360 7.41 17.01 -18.56
N ASN A 361 7.01 16.49 -19.73
CA ASN A 361 7.47 15.17 -20.21
C ASN A 361 7.32 14.03 -19.18
N SER A 362 6.15 13.93 -18.55
CA SER A 362 5.88 12.88 -17.56
C SER A 362 5.54 11.55 -18.22
N TRP A 363 6.22 10.50 -17.80
CA TRP A 363 6.15 9.15 -18.36
C TRP A 363 5.62 8.15 -17.32
N PRO A 364 4.83 7.16 -17.71
CA PRO A 364 4.42 6.13 -16.78
C PRO A 364 5.60 5.24 -16.38
N LEU A 365 5.71 4.99 -15.08
CA LEU A 365 6.58 3.98 -14.50
C LEU A 365 5.72 2.87 -13.94
N PHE A 366 6.00 1.64 -14.36
CA PHE A 366 5.21 0.46 -14.01
C PHE A 366 6.01 -0.48 -13.13
N GLU A 367 5.31 -1.20 -12.30
CA GLU A 367 5.84 -2.39 -11.64
C GLU A 367 5.05 -3.63 -12.04
N TYR A 368 5.74 -4.75 -12.05
CA TYR A 368 5.19 -6.08 -12.31
C TYR A 368 5.75 -7.07 -11.29
N THR A 369 4.88 -7.79 -10.62
CA THR A 369 5.27 -8.80 -9.63
C THR A 369 4.70 -10.15 -9.98
#